data_f103e7322a6b506542248bd7215020d3
#
_entry.id   f103e7322a6b506542248bd7215020d3
#
_cell.length_a   1.000
_cell.length_b   1.000
_cell.length_c   1.000
_cell.angle_alpha   90.00
_cell.angle_beta   90.00
_cell.angle_gamma   90.00
#
_symmetry.space_group_name_H-M   'P 1'
#
loop_
_entity.id
_entity.type
_entity.pdbx_description
1 polymer ?
#
loop_
_entity_poly.entity_id
_entity_poly.type
_entity_poly.pdbx_seq_one_letter_code
_entity_poly.pdbx_strand_id
1 'polypeptide(L)' 'MTQAPSLDILTTRFCRTLVEDTGGHPMQWRSILVVGARCRIRAPKELERIVSHGVKAGWFETRDGRSVALTDAGRLV' A
#
# COMPACT_ATOMS: atom_id res chain seq x y z
N MET A 1 8.35 -11.01 24.00
CA MET A 1 8.31 -11.65 22.68
C MET A 1 7.83 -10.64 21.65
N THR A 2 8.66 -10.36 20.66
CA THR A 2 8.31 -9.38 19.65
C THR A 2 7.50 -10.06 18.53
N GLN A 3 6.26 -9.70 18.39
CA GLN A 3 5.44 -10.19 17.29
C GLN A 3 5.66 -9.33 16.06
N ALA A 4 5.72 -9.95 14.90
CA ALA A 4 5.73 -9.22 13.65
C ALA A 4 4.42 -8.42 13.53
N PRO A 5 4.45 -7.20 12.94
CA PRO A 5 3.23 -6.45 12.70
C PRO A 5 2.24 -7.28 11.88
N SER A 6 0.95 -7.16 12.19
CA SER A 6 -0.07 -7.85 11.41
C SER A 6 -0.13 -7.30 9.99
N LEU A 7 -0.68 -8.09 9.08
CA LEU A 7 -0.87 -7.67 7.71
C LEU A 7 -1.75 -6.40 7.61
N ASP A 8 -2.74 -6.28 8.49
CA ASP A 8 -3.58 -5.08 8.55
C ASP A 8 -2.78 -3.83 8.91
N ILE A 9 -1.89 -3.94 9.90
CA ILE A 9 -1.04 -2.81 10.31
C ILE A 9 -0.11 -2.39 9.18
N LEU A 10 0.53 -3.37 8.54
CA LEU A 10 1.43 -3.10 7.42
C LEU A 10 0.69 -2.50 6.22
N THR A 11 -0.47 -3.01 5.92
CA THR A 11 -1.30 -2.51 4.82
C THR A 11 -1.78 -1.09 5.10
N THR A 12 -2.17 -0.79 6.33
CA THR A 12 -2.54 0.56 6.75
C THR A 12 -1.36 1.52 6.62
N ARG A 13 -0.17 1.09 7.04
CA ARG A 13 1.05 1.90 6.91
C ARG A 13 1.35 2.21 5.45
N PHE A 14 1.28 1.22 4.59
CA PHE A 14 1.47 1.37 3.15
C PHE A 14 0.43 2.34 2.57
N CYS A 15 -0.83 2.17 2.93
CA CYS A 15 -1.92 3.01 2.48
C CYS A 15 -1.72 4.48 2.88
N ARG A 16 -1.34 4.73 4.12
CA ARG A 16 -1.07 6.09 4.60
C ARG A 16 0.10 6.73 3.88
N THR A 17 1.14 5.95 3.61
CA THR A 17 2.29 6.43 2.83
C THR A 17 1.85 6.80 1.41
N LEU A 18 1.00 6.00 0.80
CA LEU A 18 0.45 6.30 -0.51
C LEU A 18 -0.42 7.56 -0.49
N VAL A 19 -1.23 7.74 0.55
CA VAL A 19 -2.02 8.96 0.74
C VAL A 19 -1.11 10.18 0.81
N GLU A 20 -0.04 10.12 1.59
CA GLU A 20 0.92 11.24 1.70
C GLU A 20 1.60 11.52 0.36
N ASP A 21 1.98 10.48 -0.36
CA ASP A 21 2.71 10.60 -1.62
C ASP A 21 1.82 11.17 -2.75
N THR A 22 0.54 10.92 -2.71
CA THR A 22 -0.42 11.37 -3.73
C THR A 22 -1.24 12.58 -3.28
N GLY A 23 -1.06 13.04 -2.06
CA GLY A 23 -1.89 14.11 -1.49
C GLY A 23 -3.35 13.68 -1.27
N GLY A 24 -3.60 12.38 -1.17
CA GLY A 24 -4.95 11.83 -1.01
C GLY A 24 -5.76 11.76 -2.31
N HIS A 25 -5.13 12.07 -3.46
CA HIS A 25 -5.83 12.00 -4.75
C HIS A 25 -5.92 10.55 -5.24
N PRO A 26 -7.14 10.05 -5.54
CA PRO A 26 -7.30 8.70 -6.05
C PRO A 26 -6.77 8.58 -7.49
N MET A 27 -6.47 7.34 -7.85
CA MET A 27 -6.07 6.97 -9.23
C MET A 27 -4.77 7.60 -9.73
N GLN A 28 -3.91 8.07 -8.83
CA GLN A 28 -2.56 8.47 -9.19
C GLN A 28 -1.63 7.27 -8.99
N TRP A 29 -1.05 6.80 -10.08
CA TRP A 29 -0.22 5.61 -10.08
C TRP A 29 1.17 5.89 -9.52
N ARG A 30 1.62 5.03 -8.61
CA ARG A 30 2.95 5.10 -7.99
C ARG A 30 3.59 3.73 -8.02
N SER A 31 4.91 3.69 -8.03
CA SER A 31 5.65 2.44 -7.96
C SER A 31 5.46 1.79 -6.58
N ILE A 32 5.08 0.52 -6.56
CA ILE A 32 4.94 -0.27 -5.34
C ILE A 32 6.27 -0.29 -4.56
N LEU A 33 7.40 -0.45 -5.27
CA LEU A 33 8.71 -0.49 -4.63
C LEU A 33 9.07 0.84 -3.99
N VAL A 34 8.73 1.95 -4.63
CA VAL A 34 9.02 3.29 -4.10
C VAL A 34 8.18 3.55 -2.85
N VAL A 35 6.89 3.27 -2.91
CA VAL A 35 6.00 3.45 -1.74
C VAL A 35 6.45 2.53 -0.61
N GLY A 36 6.77 1.27 -0.92
CA GLY A 36 7.29 0.33 0.07
C GLY A 36 8.56 0.83 0.74
N ALA A 37 9.51 1.35 -0.03
CA ALA A 37 10.76 1.88 0.51
C ALA A 37 10.51 3.07 1.46
N ARG A 38 9.55 3.93 1.15
CA ARG A 38 9.20 5.07 2.00
C ARG A 38 8.63 4.65 3.35
N CYS A 39 7.91 3.54 3.40
CA CYS A 39 7.39 3.00 4.67
C CYS A 39 8.26 1.87 5.23
N ARG A 40 9.46 1.69 4.68
CA ARG A 40 10.46 0.71 5.14
C ARG A 40 10.03 -0.74 4.98
N ILE A 41 9.22 -1.01 3.98
CA ILE A 41 8.82 -2.37 3.62
C ILE A 41 9.49 -2.68 2.27
N ARG A 42 10.54 -3.50 2.29
CA ARG A 42 11.37 -3.75 1.12
C ARG A 42 11.28 -5.16 0.57
N ALA A 43 10.83 -6.12 1.38
CA ALA A 43 10.74 -7.51 0.95
C ALA A 43 9.67 -7.66 -0.14
N PRO A 44 10.03 -8.14 -1.35
CA PRO A 44 9.06 -8.23 -2.45
C PRO A 44 7.84 -9.06 -2.13
N LYS A 45 8.01 -10.19 -1.43
CA LYS A 45 6.89 -11.05 -1.05
C LYS A 45 5.96 -10.38 -0.07
N GLU A 46 6.50 -9.58 0.84
CA GLU A 46 5.71 -8.84 1.82
C GLU A 46 4.92 -7.72 1.15
N LEU A 47 5.54 -6.99 0.23
CA LEU A 47 4.86 -5.98 -0.57
C LEU A 47 3.72 -6.58 -1.38
N GLU A 48 3.95 -7.74 -1.99
CA GLU A 48 2.92 -8.45 -2.74
C GLU A 48 1.72 -8.79 -1.87
N ARG A 49 1.97 -9.29 -0.67
CA ARG A 49 0.90 -9.62 0.30
C ARG A 49 0.13 -8.39 0.76
N ILE A 50 0.85 -7.30 1.05
CA ILE A 50 0.25 -6.04 1.48
C ILE A 50 -0.65 -5.46 0.38
N VAL A 51 -0.14 -5.41 -0.84
CA VAL A 51 -0.90 -4.87 -1.97
C VAL A 51 -2.13 -5.73 -2.25
N SER A 52 -1.96 -7.07 -2.25
CA SER A 52 -3.09 -7.99 -2.43
C SER A 52 -4.16 -7.79 -1.36
N HIS A 53 -3.75 -7.64 -0.11
CA HIS A 53 -4.68 -7.40 1.00
C HIS A 53 -5.42 -6.06 0.83
N GLY A 54 -4.71 -5.01 0.46
CA GLY A 54 -5.32 -3.70 0.22
C GLY A 54 -6.26 -3.68 -0.97
N VAL A 55 -5.94 -4.43 -2.03
CA VAL A 55 -6.84 -4.58 -3.19
C VAL A 55 -8.14 -5.27 -2.77
N LYS A 56 -8.05 -6.35 -1.99
CA LYS A 56 -9.23 -7.04 -1.48
C LYS A 56 -10.08 -6.16 -0.57
N ALA A 57 -9.45 -5.30 0.21
CA ALA A 57 -10.14 -4.35 1.07
C ALA A 57 -10.73 -3.16 0.31
N GLY A 58 -10.40 -3.02 -0.97
CA GLY A 58 -10.86 -1.92 -1.79
C GLY A 58 -10.07 -0.63 -1.62
N TRP A 59 -8.89 -0.69 -0.98
CA TRP A 59 -8.07 0.50 -0.72
C TRP A 59 -7.15 0.87 -1.88
N PHE A 60 -6.75 -0.12 -2.68
CA PHE A 60 -5.81 0.08 -3.79
C PHE A 60 -6.32 -0.55 -5.07
N GLU A 61 -5.80 -0.06 -6.19
CA GLU A 61 -5.82 -0.76 -7.47
C GLU A 61 -4.39 -0.98 -7.92
N THR A 62 -4.14 -2.03 -8.70
CA THR A 62 -2.81 -2.36 -9.20
C THR A 62 -2.82 -2.44 -10.71
N ARG A 63 -1.65 -2.15 -11.30
CA ARG A 63 -1.40 -2.28 -12.74
C ARG A 63 -0.09 -3.01 -12.93
N ASP A 64 -0.11 -4.10 -13.71
CA ASP A 64 1.08 -4.88 -14.10
C ASP A 64 1.89 -5.40 -12.90
N GLY A 65 1.30 -5.48 -11.71
CA GLY A 65 1.99 -5.93 -10.51
C GLY A 65 3.11 -5.00 -10.04
N ARG A 66 3.26 -3.82 -10.64
CA ARG A 66 4.36 -2.87 -10.36
C ARG A 66 3.87 -1.53 -9.84
N SER A 67 2.68 -1.14 -10.24
CA SER A 67 2.12 0.16 -9.88
C SER A 67 0.87 -0.01 -9.04
N VAL A 68 0.65 0.94 -8.17
CA VAL A 68 -0.48 0.97 -7.25
C VAL A 68 -1.11 2.35 -7.29
N ALA A 69 -2.43 2.40 -7.18
CA ALA A 69 -3.16 3.65 -7.07
C ALA A 69 -4.14 3.57 -5.90
N LEU A 70 -4.32 4.69 -5.24
CA LEU A 70 -5.28 4.83 -4.14
C LEU A 70 -6.69 4.83 -4.72
N THR A 71 -7.63 4.21 -4.00
CA THR A 71 -9.07 4.31 -4.30
C THR A 71 -9.72 5.35 -3.38
N ASP A 72 -10.98 5.68 -3.66
CA ASP A 72 -11.74 6.57 -2.77
C ASP A 72 -11.85 6.01 -1.35
N ALA A 73 -12.03 4.69 -1.22
CA ALA A 73 -12.08 4.04 0.08
C ALA A 73 -10.72 4.10 0.79
N GLY A 74 -9.62 3.92 0.05
CA GLY A 74 -8.27 3.92 0.59
C GLY A 74 -7.86 5.24 1.21
N ARG A 75 -8.31 6.36 0.66
CA ARG A 75 -7.96 7.68 1.20
C ARG A 75 -8.54 7.94 2.59
N LEU A 76 -9.53 7.15 2.99
CA LEU A 76 -10.19 7.28 4.29
C LEU A 76 -9.57 6.38 5.38
N VAL A 77 -8.59 5.60 5.02
CA VAL A 77 -7.94 4.65 5.94
C VAL A 77 -7.07 5.34 7.01
#